data_f2fcaae84cdfa03e27eecbe1e4ad3524
#
_entry.id   f2fcaae84cdfa03e27eecbe1e4ad3524
#
_cell.length_a   1.000
_cell.length_b   1.000
_cell.length_c   1.000
_cell.angle_alpha   90.00
_cell.angle_beta   90.00
_cell.angle_gamma   90.00
#
_symmetry.space_group_name_H-M   'P 1'
#
loop_
_entity.id
_entity.type
_entity.pdbx_description
1 polymer ?
#
loop_
_entity_poly.entity_id
_entity_poly.type
_entity_poly.pdbx_seq_one_letter_code
_entity_poly.pdbx_strand_id
1 'polypeptide(L)'
;HMVGGVAALIGAIILGPRIGKYSKSGKSRAIPGHNLTVGALGVFILWFCWFGFNGASTVSMEGDAIVSAGKIFVTTNLAAAVATVTVMLITWIRYKKPDVSMSLNGSLAGLVAITAGCDTVSPTSAAIIGIISGFIVVFGIEFIDKVLKIDDPVGAVGVHGLNGAFGTLAVGLFSDGAGTEWKGLLTGGGFHGFGVQFIGMAITIAWVAVTMTIIFQVIKHTIGLRVSAEEEIAGLDMKEHGLASAYDGFFVQDTMTKAPAPMGTSVKDPVIKHAPSAPAESVPEIPADGVHKLTKVVIITRQSKLEEFMHAMNEIGVTGITITNVMGCGVQKGAPTYYRGVEVDMNLRPKVKIEIVVSLVPVQKVIDTAKAVLHTGQIGDGKVFVYDIENVVKIRTGEEGFLALQDTDA
;
A
#
# COMPACT_ATOMS: atom_id res chain seq x y z
N HIS A 1 24.17 -4.90 8.16
CA HIS A 1 22.71 -4.93 8.04
C HIS A 1 22.02 -5.61 9.21
N MET A 2 22.53 -6.75 9.65
CA MET A 2 21.95 -7.50 10.77
C MET A 2 21.89 -6.67 12.07
N VAL A 3 22.88 -5.84 12.35
CA VAL A 3 22.86 -4.88 13.48
C VAL A 3 21.56 -4.06 13.49
N GLY A 4 21.25 -3.40 12.36
CA GLY A 4 20.02 -2.62 12.21
C GLY A 4 18.76 -3.47 12.32
N GLY A 5 18.77 -4.69 11.77
CA GLY A 5 17.64 -5.61 11.85
C GLY A 5 17.36 -6.10 13.27
N VAL A 6 18.38 -6.39 14.06
CA VAL A 6 18.23 -6.75 15.49
C VAL A 6 17.77 -5.53 16.30
N ALA A 7 18.33 -4.35 16.04
CA ALA A 7 17.88 -3.11 16.68
C ALA A 7 16.40 -2.82 16.37
N ALA A 8 15.98 -2.98 15.11
CA ALA A 8 14.58 -2.83 14.70
C ALA A 8 13.66 -3.85 15.39
N LEU A 9 14.09 -5.10 15.53
CA LEU A 9 13.33 -6.13 16.24
C LEU A 9 13.11 -5.76 17.71
N ILE A 10 14.18 -5.37 18.42
CA ILE A 10 14.11 -4.97 19.83
C ILE A 10 13.24 -3.70 19.98
N GLY A 11 13.44 -2.72 19.10
CA GLY A 11 12.63 -1.50 19.08
C GLY A 11 11.13 -1.80 18.86
N ALA A 12 10.79 -2.64 17.89
CA ALA A 12 9.41 -3.03 17.62
C ALA A 12 8.77 -3.78 18.80
N ILE A 13 9.50 -4.65 19.47
CA ILE A 13 9.01 -5.37 20.66
C ILE A 13 8.74 -4.40 21.81
N ILE A 14 9.66 -3.46 22.10
CA ILE A 14 9.56 -2.55 23.24
C ILE A 14 8.50 -1.45 22.99
N LEU A 15 8.39 -0.96 21.75
CA LEU A 15 7.40 0.02 21.31
C LEU A 15 5.99 -0.57 21.33
N GLY A 16 5.85 -1.83 20.94
CA GLY A 16 4.59 -2.52 20.75
C GLY A 16 3.92 -2.20 19.39
N PRO A 17 2.87 -2.95 19.03
CA PRO A 17 2.22 -2.80 17.73
C PRO A 17 1.43 -1.49 17.64
N ARG A 18 1.31 -0.95 16.43
CA ARG A 18 0.44 0.18 16.11
C ARG A 18 -1.01 -0.14 16.43
N ILE A 19 -1.77 0.89 16.79
CA ILE A 19 -3.21 0.77 17.07
C ILE A 19 -3.92 0.14 15.86
N GLY A 20 -4.70 -0.92 16.08
CA GLY A 20 -5.44 -1.61 15.04
C GLY A 20 -4.65 -2.65 14.23
N LYS A 21 -3.34 -2.80 14.43
CA LYS A 21 -2.51 -3.78 13.73
C LYS A 21 -2.98 -5.22 13.93
N TYR A 22 -3.39 -5.56 15.13
CA TYR A 22 -3.94 -6.89 15.45
C TYR A 22 -5.37 -6.79 15.94
N SER A 23 -6.23 -7.71 15.48
CA SER A 23 -7.60 -7.85 15.98
C SER A 23 -7.62 -8.39 17.41
N LYS A 24 -8.77 -8.30 18.08
CA LYS A 24 -8.96 -8.93 19.41
C LYS A 24 -8.71 -10.43 19.41
N SER A 25 -8.90 -11.12 18.26
CA SER A 25 -8.58 -12.54 18.08
C SER A 25 -7.10 -12.78 17.70
N GLY A 26 -6.28 -11.74 17.64
CA GLY A 26 -4.86 -11.83 17.27
C GLY A 26 -4.59 -11.99 15.77
N LYS A 27 -5.59 -11.80 14.90
CA LYS A 27 -5.39 -11.80 13.45
C LYS A 27 -4.68 -10.50 13.03
N SER A 28 -3.60 -10.63 12.26
CA SER A 28 -2.89 -9.47 11.70
C SER A 28 -3.76 -8.74 10.67
N ARG A 29 -3.71 -7.40 10.69
CA ARG A 29 -4.36 -6.51 9.74
C ARG A 29 -3.30 -5.76 8.96
N ALA A 30 -3.53 -5.57 7.67
CA ALA A 30 -2.66 -4.76 6.85
C ALA A 30 -2.86 -3.27 7.17
N ILE A 31 -1.74 -2.57 7.38
CA ILE A 31 -1.68 -1.12 7.41
C ILE A 31 -0.80 -0.70 6.23
N PRO A 32 -1.38 -0.43 5.05
CA PRO A 32 -0.63 -0.09 3.85
C PRO A 32 0.13 1.22 4.00
N GLY A 33 1.26 1.33 3.31
CA GLY A 33 1.94 2.62 3.14
C GLY A 33 1.08 3.59 2.32
N HIS A 34 1.32 4.88 2.50
CA HIS A 34 0.55 5.95 1.85
C HIS A 34 0.79 6.03 0.34
N ASN A 35 2.00 5.69 -0.15
CA ASN A 35 2.33 5.79 -1.57
C ASN A 35 3.37 4.75 -2.02
N LEU A 36 2.90 3.69 -2.69
CA LEU A 36 3.79 2.64 -3.22
C LEU A 36 4.68 3.12 -4.37
N THR A 37 4.24 4.11 -5.16
CA THR A 37 5.05 4.68 -6.26
C THR A 37 6.26 5.43 -5.71
N VAL A 38 6.07 6.26 -4.68
CA VAL A 38 7.17 6.92 -3.97
C VAL A 38 8.07 5.89 -3.26
N GLY A 39 7.48 4.84 -2.69
CA GLY A 39 8.23 3.71 -2.14
C GLY A 39 9.11 3.01 -3.19
N ALA A 40 8.60 2.80 -4.40
CA ALA A 40 9.37 2.24 -5.52
C ALA A 40 10.52 3.16 -5.96
N LEU A 41 10.28 4.47 -6.03
CA LEU A 41 11.33 5.46 -6.27
C LEU A 41 12.41 5.39 -5.18
N GLY A 42 12.02 5.27 -3.91
CA GLY A 42 12.95 5.12 -2.79
C GLY A 42 13.84 3.87 -2.94
N VAL A 43 13.25 2.74 -3.33
CA VAL A 43 14.00 1.50 -3.60
C VAL A 43 14.93 1.65 -4.81
N PHE A 44 14.50 2.33 -5.87
CA PHE A 44 15.35 2.63 -7.02
C PHE A 44 16.58 3.46 -6.61
N ILE A 45 16.39 4.51 -5.81
CA ILE A 45 17.48 5.35 -5.29
C ILE A 45 18.44 4.50 -4.43
N LEU A 46 17.90 3.69 -3.50
CA LEU A 46 18.69 2.80 -2.66
C LEU A 46 19.50 1.80 -3.49
N TRP A 47 18.88 1.19 -4.51
CA TRP A 47 19.59 0.24 -5.38
C TRP A 47 20.71 0.92 -6.16
N PHE A 48 20.45 2.07 -6.73
CA PHE A 48 21.47 2.86 -7.43
C PHE A 48 22.62 3.24 -6.48
N CYS A 49 22.32 3.76 -5.30
CA CYS A 49 23.34 4.12 -4.32
C CYS A 49 24.10 2.90 -3.77
N TRP A 50 23.53 1.69 -3.88
CA TRP A 50 24.19 0.47 -3.42
C TRP A 50 25.41 0.08 -4.25
N PHE A 51 25.48 0.52 -5.49
CA PHE A 51 26.73 0.43 -6.26
C PHE A 51 27.85 1.25 -5.60
N GLY A 52 27.51 2.43 -5.09
CA GLY A 52 28.44 3.20 -4.26
C GLY A 52 28.74 2.52 -2.92
N PHE A 53 27.69 2.03 -2.24
CA PHE A 53 27.84 1.39 -0.94
C PHE A 53 28.79 0.16 -0.99
N ASN A 54 28.52 -0.79 -1.88
CA ASN A 54 29.35 -1.98 -2.03
C ASN A 54 30.65 -1.70 -2.81
N GLY A 55 30.57 -0.98 -3.93
CA GLY A 55 31.71 -0.72 -4.80
C GLY A 55 32.77 0.19 -4.17
N ALA A 56 32.34 1.25 -3.48
CA ALA A 56 33.28 2.14 -2.79
C ALA A 56 33.96 1.49 -1.56
N SER A 57 33.49 0.34 -1.11
CA SER A 57 34.15 -0.46 -0.06
C SER A 57 35.53 -1.01 -0.48
N THR A 58 35.85 -0.97 -1.78
CA THR A 58 37.24 -1.21 -2.27
C THR A 58 38.22 -0.12 -1.86
N VAL A 59 37.70 1.05 -1.40
CA VAL A 59 38.49 2.22 -0.96
C VAL A 59 39.42 2.81 -2.03
N SER A 60 39.44 2.23 -3.22
CA SER A 60 40.20 2.67 -4.38
C SER A 60 39.48 2.28 -5.68
N MET A 61 39.69 3.07 -6.74
CA MET A 61 39.20 2.79 -8.11
C MET A 61 40.38 2.75 -9.09
N GLU A 62 41.59 2.36 -8.63
CA GLU A 62 42.79 2.26 -9.44
C GLU A 62 43.34 0.83 -9.41
N GLY A 63 44.06 0.43 -10.47
CA GLY A 63 44.69 -0.88 -10.56
C GLY A 63 43.70 -2.04 -10.38
N ASP A 64 44.04 -3.00 -9.54
CA ASP A 64 43.23 -4.20 -9.29
C ASP A 64 41.91 -3.88 -8.58
N ALA A 65 41.83 -2.77 -7.85
CA ALA A 65 40.59 -2.36 -7.17
C ALA A 65 39.47 -2.05 -8.14
N ILE A 66 39.74 -1.53 -9.35
CA ILE A 66 38.69 -1.28 -10.37
C ILE A 66 38.12 -2.59 -10.89
N VAL A 67 38.92 -3.65 -10.99
CA VAL A 67 38.44 -4.98 -11.41
C VAL A 67 37.54 -5.58 -10.33
N SER A 68 37.95 -5.47 -9.05
CA SER A 68 37.14 -5.89 -7.91
C SER A 68 35.83 -5.11 -7.86
N ALA A 69 35.86 -3.78 -8.02
CA ALA A 69 34.65 -2.97 -8.08
C ALA A 69 33.70 -3.40 -9.21
N GLY A 70 34.22 -3.74 -10.38
CA GLY A 70 33.42 -4.28 -11.51
C GLY A 70 32.73 -5.60 -11.14
N LYS A 71 33.44 -6.53 -10.49
CA LYS A 71 32.88 -7.79 -9.96
C LYS A 71 31.76 -7.49 -8.94
N ILE A 72 32.00 -6.58 -7.99
CA ILE A 72 31.07 -6.16 -6.97
C ILE A 72 29.77 -5.60 -7.59
N PHE A 73 29.88 -4.77 -8.63
CA PHE A 73 28.70 -4.24 -9.32
C PHE A 73 27.86 -5.35 -9.94
N VAL A 74 28.49 -6.32 -10.58
CA VAL A 74 27.79 -7.46 -11.19
C VAL A 74 27.09 -8.31 -10.15
N THR A 75 27.78 -8.73 -9.11
CA THR A 75 27.22 -9.60 -8.05
C THR A 75 26.11 -8.90 -7.26
N THR A 76 26.30 -7.61 -6.96
CA THR A 76 25.31 -6.79 -6.26
C THR A 76 24.01 -6.66 -7.08
N ASN A 77 24.15 -6.28 -8.36
CA ASN A 77 22.98 -6.12 -9.23
C ASN A 77 22.26 -7.46 -9.47
N LEU A 78 23.02 -8.52 -9.71
CA LEU A 78 22.47 -9.85 -9.99
C LEU A 78 21.67 -10.40 -8.80
N ALA A 79 22.21 -10.34 -7.57
CA ALA A 79 21.52 -10.80 -6.39
C ALA A 79 20.21 -10.03 -6.15
N ALA A 80 20.24 -8.70 -6.30
CA ALA A 80 19.05 -7.86 -6.17
C ALA A 80 17.97 -8.18 -7.21
N ALA A 81 18.35 -8.26 -8.49
CA ALA A 81 17.43 -8.56 -9.57
C ALA A 81 16.79 -9.94 -9.43
N VAL A 82 17.59 -10.96 -9.11
CA VAL A 82 17.11 -12.33 -8.93
C VAL A 82 16.19 -12.42 -7.71
N ALA A 83 16.52 -11.77 -6.58
CA ALA A 83 15.68 -11.75 -5.41
C ALA A 83 14.33 -11.07 -5.70
N THR A 84 14.33 -9.97 -6.44
CA THR A 84 13.11 -9.27 -6.87
C THR A 84 12.18 -10.19 -7.67
N VAL A 85 12.74 -10.85 -8.70
CA VAL A 85 11.98 -11.78 -9.55
C VAL A 85 11.46 -12.96 -8.74
N THR A 86 12.28 -13.51 -7.85
CA THR A 86 11.90 -14.62 -6.96
C THR A 86 10.71 -14.23 -6.09
N VAL A 87 10.74 -13.07 -5.45
CA VAL A 87 9.65 -12.58 -4.60
C VAL A 87 8.39 -12.30 -5.43
N MET A 88 8.55 -11.70 -6.60
CA MET A 88 7.44 -11.47 -7.53
C MET A 88 6.74 -12.78 -7.90
N LEU A 89 7.49 -13.82 -8.24
CA LEU A 89 6.96 -15.14 -8.59
C LEU A 89 6.29 -15.82 -7.38
N ILE A 90 6.93 -15.82 -6.21
CA ILE A 90 6.35 -16.41 -4.98
C ILE A 90 5.02 -15.74 -4.66
N THR A 91 4.97 -14.43 -4.64
CA THR A 91 3.76 -13.68 -4.32
C THR A 91 2.68 -13.86 -5.39
N TRP A 92 3.05 -13.92 -6.66
CA TRP A 92 2.12 -14.20 -7.76
C TRP A 92 1.46 -15.56 -7.61
N ILE A 93 2.24 -16.60 -7.33
CA ILE A 93 1.71 -17.96 -7.14
C ILE A 93 0.80 -18.00 -5.91
N ARG A 94 1.22 -17.41 -4.77
CA ARG A 94 0.50 -17.49 -3.50
C ARG A 94 -0.75 -16.60 -3.45
N TYR A 95 -0.66 -15.37 -3.96
CA TYR A 95 -1.72 -14.36 -3.84
C TYR A 95 -2.46 -14.10 -5.14
N LYS A 96 -2.13 -14.86 -6.22
CA LYS A 96 -2.69 -14.72 -7.57
C LYS A 96 -2.39 -13.36 -8.24
N LYS A 97 -1.64 -12.51 -7.58
CA LYS A 97 -1.13 -11.22 -8.06
C LYS A 97 0.23 -10.95 -7.42
N PRO A 98 1.18 -10.34 -8.14
CA PRO A 98 2.42 -9.89 -7.53
C PRO A 98 2.13 -8.84 -6.44
N ASP A 99 2.75 -8.98 -5.28
CA ASP A 99 2.71 -7.97 -4.22
C ASP A 99 3.84 -6.97 -4.46
N VAL A 100 3.49 -5.73 -4.80
CA VAL A 100 4.46 -4.66 -5.10
C VAL A 100 5.34 -4.36 -3.89
N SER A 101 4.74 -4.20 -2.70
CA SER A 101 5.49 -3.90 -1.48
C SER A 101 6.47 -5.01 -1.12
N MET A 102 6.04 -6.28 -1.28
CA MET A 102 6.90 -7.42 -1.03
C MET A 102 8.01 -7.53 -2.07
N SER A 103 7.73 -7.24 -3.35
CA SER A 103 8.73 -7.24 -4.42
C SER A 103 9.80 -6.16 -4.19
N LEU A 104 9.42 -4.98 -3.71
CA LEU A 104 10.34 -3.92 -3.29
C LEU A 104 11.23 -4.37 -2.13
N ASN A 105 10.65 -5.05 -1.13
CA ASN A 105 11.44 -5.68 -0.06
C ASN A 105 12.36 -6.79 -0.59
N GLY A 106 11.96 -7.51 -1.64
CA GLY A 106 12.79 -8.49 -2.32
C GLY A 106 14.06 -7.89 -2.93
N SER A 107 13.92 -6.73 -3.58
CA SER A 107 15.07 -5.99 -4.12
C SER A 107 16.08 -5.65 -3.02
N LEU A 108 15.58 -5.06 -1.93
CA LEU A 108 16.43 -4.69 -0.80
C LEU A 108 17.05 -5.92 -0.09
N ALA A 109 16.26 -7.00 0.05
CA ALA A 109 16.75 -8.23 0.66
C ALA A 109 17.91 -8.86 -0.12
N GLY A 110 17.84 -8.85 -1.46
CA GLY A 110 18.92 -9.30 -2.33
C GLY A 110 20.19 -8.44 -2.18
N LEU A 111 20.01 -7.11 -2.14
CA LEU A 111 21.12 -6.17 -1.88
C LEU A 111 21.75 -6.42 -0.52
N VAL A 112 20.95 -6.60 0.52
CA VAL A 112 21.40 -6.89 1.88
C VAL A 112 22.18 -8.22 1.95
N ALA A 113 21.60 -9.29 1.39
CA ALA A 113 22.18 -10.62 1.46
C ALA A 113 23.52 -10.75 0.73
N ILE A 114 23.72 -9.98 -0.35
CA ILE A 114 24.97 -10.02 -1.11
C ILE A 114 26.07 -9.12 -0.52
N THR A 115 25.71 -8.12 0.27
CA THR A 115 26.63 -7.07 0.71
C THR A 115 27.90 -7.63 1.39
N ALA A 116 27.75 -8.62 2.28
CA ALA A 116 28.89 -9.18 2.99
C ALA A 116 29.86 -9.97 2.08
N GLY A 117 29.35 -10.55 1.00
CA GLY A 117 30.10 -11.43 0.10
C GLY A 117 30.26 -10.92 -1.33
N CYS A 118 29.94 -9.66 -1.61
CA CYS A 118 29.84 -9.14 -2.98
C CYS A 118 31.15 -9.24 -3.79
N ASP A 119 32.30 -9.21 -3.15
CA ASP A 119 33.65 -9.39 -3.73
C ASP A 119 34.16 -10.82 -3.66
N THR A 120 33.62 -11.64 -2.75
CA THR A 120 34.17 -12.97 -2.39
C THR A 120 33.40 -14.13 -3.02
N VAL A 121 32.26 -13.86 -3.72
CA VAL A 121 31.45 -14.89 -4.35
C VAL A 121 31.42 -14.76 -5.87
N SER A 122 31.17 -15.87 -6.57
CA SER A 122 30.98 -15.86 -8.02
C SER A 122 29.62 -15.26 -8.39
N PRO A 123 29.42 -14.78 -9.65
CA PRO A 123 28.09 -14.34 -10.13
C PRO A 123 27.02 -15.43 -10.00
N THR A 124 27.36 -16.70 -10.23
CA THR A 124 26.40 -17.82 -10.04
C THR A 124 25.99 -17.95 -8.58
N SER A 125 26.94 -17.85 -7.65
CA SER A 125 26.66 -17.85 -6.21
C SER A 125 25.80 -16.64 -5.82
N ALA A 126 26.05 -15.45 -6.39
CA ALA A 126 25.24 -14.26 -6.15
C ALA A 126 23.76 -14.44 -6.60
N ALA A 127 23.54 -15.11 -7.74
CA ALA A 127 22.19 -15.46 -8.18
C ALA A 127 21.49 -16.43 -7.21
N ILE A 128 22.19 -17.45 -6.72
CA ILE A 128 21.68 -18.41 -5.74
C ILE A 128 21.34 -17.69 -4.42
N ILE A 129 22.23 -16.80 -3.94
CA ILE A 129 22.00 -15.97 -2.77
C ILE A 129 20.72 -15.11 -2.97
N GLY A 130 20.52 -14.53 -4.15
CA GLY A 130 19.31 -13.80 -4.48
C GLY A 130 18.04 -14.65 -4.40
N ILE A 131 18.06 -15.89 -4.92
CA ILE A 131 16.91 -16.80 -4.82
C ILE A 131 16.59 -17.09 -3.36
N ILE A 132 17.59 -17.51 -2.56
CA ILE A 132 17.40 -17.84 -1.14
C ILE A 132 16.89 -16.62 -0.37
N SER A 133 17.46 -15.44 -0.63
CA SER A 133 17.05 -14.17 -0.05
C SER A 133 15.57 -13.87 -0.32
N GLY A 134 15.08 -14.12 -1.55
CA GLY A 134 13.69 -13.97 -1.91
C GLY A 134 12.75 -14.84 -1.07
N PHE A 135 13.12 -16.09 -0.82
CA PHE A 135 12.37 -16.96 0.08
C PHE A 135 12.41 -16.46 1.53
N ILE A 136 13.59 -16.12 2.03
CA ILE A 136 13.79 -15.64 3.42
C ILE A 136 12.92 -14.41 3.68
N VAL A 137 12.90 -13.42 2.79
CA VAL A 137 12.18 -12.17 3.03
C VAL A 137 10.65 -12.38 3.02
N VAL A 138 10.12 -13.18 2.10
CA VAL A 138 8.66 -13.43 2.03
C VAL A 138 8.19 -14.17 3.28
N PHE A 139 8.78 -15.31 3.56
CA PHE A 139 8.37 -16.15 4.69
C PHE A 139 8.77 -15.53 6.04
N GLY A 140 9.90 -14.83 6.09
CA GLY A 140 10.37 -14.14 7.28
C GLY A 140 9.45 -12.99 7.70
N ILE A 141 9.05 -12.12 6.78
CA ILE A 141 8.10 -11.03 7.08
C ILE A 141 6.75 -11.61 7.54
N GLU A 142 6.23 -12.63 6.84
CA GLU A 142 4.99 -13.29 7.24
C GLU A 142 5.10 -13.94 8.62
N PHE A 143 6.21 -14.58 8.93
CA PHE A 143 6.45 -15.21 10.23
C PHE A 143 6.50 -14.19 11.37
N ILE A 144 7.24 -13.08 11.18
CA ILE A 144 7.35 -12.00 12.16
C ILE A 144 5.97 -11.38 12.43
N ASP A 145 5.21 -11.08 11.37
CA ASP A 145 3.92 -10.43 11.50
C ASP A 145 2.81 -11.38 12.01
N LYS A 146 2.68 -12.58 11.42
CA LYS A 146 1.54 -13.47 11.69
C LYS A 146 1.76 -14.39 12.88
N VAL A 147 3.00 -14.85 13.11
CA VAL A 147 3.33 -15.83 14.15
C VAL A 147 3.86 -15.15 15.40
N LEU A 148 4.91 -14.34 15.26
CA LEU A 148 5.50 -13.62 16.39
C LEU A 148 4.65 -12.43 16.83
N LYS A 149 3.77 -11.92 15.95
CA LYS A 149 2.91 -10.75 16.19
C LYS A 149 3.73 -9.51 16.58
N ILE A 150 4.84 -9.32 15.89
CA ILE A 150 5.69 -8.15 16.03
C ILE A 150 5.38 -7.23 14.84
N ASP A 151 5.00 -5.99 15.14
CA ASP A 151 4.69 -5.00 14.13
C ASP A 151 5.98 -4.40 13.57
N ASP A 152 6.43 -4.91 12.43
CA ASP A 152 7.54 -4.40 11.63
C ASP A 152 6.97 -3.59 10.44
N PRO A 153 6.80 -2.26 10.57
CA PRO A 153 6.03 -1.46 9.62
C PRO A 153 6.53 -1.49 8.20
N VAL A 154 7.85 -1.60 8.02
CA VAL A 154 8.50 -1.55 6.69
C VAL A 154 9.15 -2.88 6.29
N GLY A 155 9.13 -3.88 7.14
CA GLY A 155 9.80 -5.15 6.90
C GLY A 155 11.30 -5.10 7.19
N ALA A 156 11.75 -4.16 8.04
CA ALA A 156 13.16 -3.97 8.35
C ALA A 156 13.81 -5.20 8.98
N VAL A 157 13.08 -5.89 9.85
CA VAL A 157 13.58 -7.13 10.50
C VAL A 157 13.74 -8.24 9.46
N GLY A 158 12.76 -8.40 8.56
CA GLY A 158 12.83 -9.39 7.48
C GLY A 158 13.95 -9.09 6.49
N VAL A 159 14.08 -7.84 6.07
CA VAL A 159 15.10 -7.40 5.09
C VAL A 159 16.48 -7.37 5.71
N HIS A 160 16.68 -6.61 6.79
CA HIS A 160 18.03 -6.38 7.35
C HIS A 160 18.43 -7.40 8.41
N GLY A 161 17.47 -7.89 9.23
CA GLY A 161 17.75 -8.88 10.26
C GLY A 161 18.01 -10.26 9.66
N LEU A 162 17.00 -10.84 9.03
CA LEU A 162 17.08 -12.21 8.52
C LEU A 162 18.01 -12.32 7.31
N ASN A 163 17.89 -11.43 6.32
CA ASN A 163 18.77 -11.47 5.15
C ASN A 163 20.17 -10.95 5.45
N GLY A 164 20.36 -10.07 6.44
CA GLY A 164 21.70 -9.69 6.93
C GLY A 164 22.42 -10.85 7.62
N ALA A 165 21.71 -11.60 8.47
CA ALA A 165 22.24 -12.82 9.06
C ALA A 165 22.59 -13.87 8.00
N PHE A 166 21.67 -14.13 7.06
CA PHE A 166 21.91 -15.03 5.94
C PHE A 166 23.10 -14.57 5.09
N GLY A 167 23.20 -13.28 4.73
CA GLY A 167 24.30 -12.73 3.93
C GLY A 167 25.68 -12.93 4.59
N THR A 168 25.76 -12.75 5.91
CA THR A 168 26.97 -13.05 6.67
C THR A 168 27.33 -14.53 6.58
N LEU A 169 26.35 -15.43 6.77
CA LEU A 169 26.58 -16.87 6.63
C LEU A 169 26.88 -17.28 5.19
N ALA A 170 26.32 -16.58 4.20
CA ALA A 170 26.53 -16.84 2.78
C ALA A 170 28.00 -16.68 2.36
N VAL A 171 28.77 -15.78 3.01
CA VAL A 171 30.22 -15.70 2.81
C VAL A 171 30.85 -17.03 3.16
N GLY A 172 30.54 -17.58 4.34
CA GLY A 172 31.03 -18.88 4.79
C GLY A 172 30.58 -20.07 3.96
N LEU A 173 29.47 -19.92 3.21
CA LEU A 173 28.94 -20.97 2.33
C LEU A 173 29.53 -20.89 0.92
N PHE A 174 29.58 -19.71 0.32
CA PHE A 174 29.73 -19.48 -1.12
C PHE A 174 31.05 -18.78 -1.53
N SER A 175 31.92 -18.38 -0.60
CA SER A 175 33.20 -17.74 -0.96
C SER A 175 33.96 -18.62 -1.96
N ASP A 176 34.46 -18.02 -3.05
CA ASP A 176 35.29 -18.65 -4.06
C ASP A 176 36.82 -18.63 -3.71
N GLY A 177 37.12 -17.97 -2.59
CA GLY A 177 38.49 -17.74 -2.13
C GLY A 177 39.09 -16.42 -2.60
N ALA A 178 38.41 -15.67 -3.44
CA ALA A 178 38.82 -14.31 -3.78
C ALA A 178 38.55 -13.36 -2.60
N GLY A 179 39.53 -12.57 -2.23
CA GLY A 179 39.40 -11.63 -1.11
C GLY A 179 39.29 -12.27 0.29
N THR A 180 39.46 -13.61 0.41
CA THR A 180 39.46 -14.34 1.67
C THR A 180 40.60 -15.35 1.71
N GLU A 181 41.07 -15.67 2.90
CA GLU A 181 42.12 -16.71 3.08
C GLU A 181 41.56 -18.15 2.95
N TRP A 182 40.24 -18.30 2.78
CA TRP A 182 39.54 -19.58 2.75
C TRP A 182 38.39 -19.58 1.75
N LYS A 183 38.05 -20.75 1.26
CA LYS A 183 36.85 -21.00 0.45
C LYS A 183 35.68 -21.33 1.35
N GLY A 184 34.46 -21.07 0.83
CA GLY A 184 33.23 -21.43 1.50
C GLY A 184 32.99 -22.95 1.57
N LEU A 185 32.08 -23.37 2.42
CA LEU A 185 31.72 -24.78 2.62
C LEU A 185 31.29 -25.44 1.30
N LEU A 186 30.47 -24.76 0.48
CA LEU A 186 29.95 -25.29 -0.78
C LEU A 186 30.95 -25.16 -1.96
N THR A 187 32.04 -24.48 -1.75
CA THR A 187 33.11 -24.28 -2.75
C THR A 187 34.37 -25.05 -2.40
N GLY A 188 34.32 -25.97 -1.42
CA GLY A 188 35.40 -26.89 -1.06
C GLY A 188 36.30 -26.44 0.09
N GLY A 189 35.92 -25.38 0.84
CA GLY A 189 36.72 -24.84 1.96
C GLY A 189 36.45 -25.46 3.33
N GLY A 190 35.48 -26.36 3.44
CA GLY A 190 35.12 -26.98 4.73
C GLY A 190 34.39 -26.03 5.67
N PHE A 191 34.26 -26.42 6.95
CA PHE A 191 33.42 -25.70 7.93
C PHE A 191 34.10 -24.48 8.57
N HIS A 192 35.39 -24.25 8.35
CA HIS A 192 36.13 -23.21 9.05
C HIS A 192 35.55 -21.82 8.82
N GLY A 193 35.44 -21.39 7.56
CA GLY A 193 34.88 -20.07 7.20
C GLY A 193 33.44 -19.89 7.64
N PHE A 194 32.63 -20.94 7.51
CA PHE A 194 31.26 -20.90 8.00
C PHE A 194 31.18 -20.73 9.52
N GLY A 195 32.04 -21.44 10.27
CA GLY A 195 32.10 -21.34 11.72
C GLY A 195 32.55 -19.94 12.21
N VAL A 196 33.52 -19.33 11.54
CA VAL A 196 33.96 -17.96 11.84
C VAL A 196 32.81 -16.96 11.63
N GLN A 197 32.11 -17.04 10.49
CA GLN A 197 30.99 -16.16 10.21
C GLN A 197 29.81 -16.36 11.19
N PHE A 198 29.55 -17.61 11.58
CA PHE A 198 28.52 -17.93 12.56
C PHE A 198 28.83 -17.35 13.95
N ILE A 199 30.06 -17.49 14.43
CA ILE A 199 30.50 -16.95 15.74
C ILE A 199 30.41 -15.42 15.71
N GLY A 200 30.93 -14.76 14.67
CA GLY A 200 30.90 -13.32 14.53
C GLY A 200 29.44 -12.79 14.50
N MET A 201 28.59 -13.46 13.76
CA MET A 201 27.16 -13.15 13.72
C MET A 201 26.49 -13.29 15.09
N ALA A 202 26.72 -14.40 15.80
CA ALA A 202 26.13 -14.66 17.11
C ALA A 202 26.55 -13.63 18.17
N ILE A 203 27.82 -13.28 18.20
CA ILE A 203 28.37 -12.25 19.10
C ILE A 203 27.74 -10.89 18.79
N THR A 204 27.61 -10.52 17.51
CA THR A 204 27.00 -9.27 17.08
C THR A 204 25.51 -9.22 17.47
N ILE A 205 24.77 -10.29 17.27
CA ILE A 205 23.36 -10.36 17.69
C ILE A 205 23.25 -10.16 19.21
N ALA A 206 24.06 -10.89 20.00
CA ALA A 206 23.99 -10.77 21.44
C ALA A 206 24.33 -9.35 21.92
N TRP A 207 25.39 -8.76 21.38
CA TRP A 207 25.81 -7.41 21.73
C TRP A 207 24.72 -6.38 21.41
N VAL A 208 24.19 -6.41 20.18
CA VAL A 208 23.14 -5.46 19.74
C VAL A 208 21.86 -5.66 20.53
N ALA A 209 21.45 -6.91 20.78
CA ALA A 209 20.24 -7.18 21.55
C ALA A 209 20.33 -6.61 22.98
N VAL A 210 21.46 -6.79 23.65
CA VAL A 210 21.67 -6.27 25.01
C VAL A 210 21.71 -4.74 25.01
N THR A 211 22.55 -4.15 24.17
CA THR A 211 22.76 -2.69 24.16
C THR A 211 21.50 -1.95 23.73
N MET A 212 20.79 -2.41 22.69
CA MET A 212 19.56 -1.77 22.22
C MET A 212 18.42 -1.96 23.20
N THR A 213 18.34 -3.09 23.91
CA THR A 213 17.35 -3.26 24.99
C THR A 213 17.56 -2.21 26.08
N ILE A 214 18.79 -2.00 26.52
CA ILE A 214 19.13 -0.99 27.54
C ILE A 214 18.73 0.41 27.04
N ILE A 215 19.17 0.77 25.82
CA ILE A 215 18.91 2.10 25.24
C ILE A 215 17.38 2.36 25.13
N PHE A 216 16.63 1.46 24.53
CA PHE A 216 15.18 1.65 24.37
C PHE A 216 14.44 1.66 25.72
N GLN A 217 14.86 0.87 26.69
CA GLN A 217 14.27 0.91 28.03
C GLN A 217 14.58 2.24 28.74
N VAL A 218 15.80 2.75 28.63
CA VAL A 218 16.16 4.07 29.18
C VAL A 218 15.29 5.15 28.57
N ILE A 219 15.18 5.21 27.22
CA ILE A 219 14.32 6.18 26.52
C ILE A 219 12.87 6.05 26.98
N LYS A 220 12.33 4.83 27.03
CA LYS A 220 10.95 4.57 27.43
C LYS A 220 10.61 5.09 28.82
N HIS A 221 11.54 4.98 29.77
CA HIS A 221 11.32 5.36 31.16
C HIS A 221 11.74 6.79 31.51
N THR A 222 12.38 7.51 30.58
CA THR A 222 12.83 8.90 30.80
C THR A 222 11.98 9.89 30.00
N ILE A 223 12.16 9.94 28.69
CA ILE A 223 11.51 10.91 27.80
C ILE A 223 10.26 10.35 27.11
N GLY A 224 10.00 9.04 27.24
CA GLY A 224 8.94 8.35 26.52
C GLY A 224 9.39 7.83 25.16
N LEU A 225 8.84 6.70 24.73
CA LEU A 225 9.18 6.07 23.45
C LEU A 225 8.01 6.08 22.46
N ARG A 226 6.78 6.26 22.94
CA ARG A 226 5.58 6.22 22.10
C ARG A 226 4.70 7.42 22.38
N VAL A 227 4.12 7.97 21.32
CA VAL A 227 3.14 9.06 21.38
C VAL A 227 1.83 8.58 22.04
N SER A 228 0.95 9.53 22.42
CA SER A 228 -0.37 9.21 22.96
C SER A 228 -1.24 8.53 21.90
N ALA A 229 -2.26 7.79 22.35
CA ALA A 229 -3.20 7.12 21.45
C ALA A 229 -3.95 8.12 20.55
N GLU A 230 -4.28 9.30 21.10
CA GLU A 230 -4.94 10.36 20.34
C GLU A 230 -4.04 10.91 19.21
N GLU A 231 -2.76 11.11 19.49
CA GLU A 231 -1.77 11.55 18.49
C GLU A 231 -1.53 10.49 17.42
N GLU A 232 -1.43 9.22 17.82
CA GLU A 232 -1.27 8.11 16.87
C GLU A 232 -2.48 7.97 15.93
N ILE A 233 -3.70 8.15 16.44
CA ILE A 233 -4.94 8.12 15.65
C ILE A 233 -5.06 9.33 14.74
N ALA A 234 -4.72 10.52 15.23
CA ALA A 234 -4.77 11.76 14.45
C ALA A 234 -3.70 11.82 13.34
N GLY A 235 -2.62 11.07 13.50
CA GLY A 235 -1.43 11.15 12.64
C GLY A 235 -0.41 12.15 13.17
N LEU A 236 0.87 11.88 12.90
CA LEU A 236 1.97 12.65 13.48
C LEU A 236 2.34 13.91 12.69
N ASP A 237 1.90 14.02 11.44
CA ASP A 237 2.30 15.13 10.54
C ASP A 237 1.97 16.50 11.14
N MET A 238 0.77 16.67 11.70
CA MET A 238 0.35 17.92 12.31
C MET A 238 1.11 18.21 13.61
N LYS A 239 1.29 17.22 14.44
CA LYS A 239 1.89 17.38 15.78
C LYS A 239 3.41 17.57 15.73
N GLU A 240 4.09 16.79 14.89
CA GLU A 240 5.55 16.81 14.81
C GLU A 240 6.09 17.81 13.80
N HIS A 241 5.34 18.05 12.70
CA HIS A 241 5.82 18.89 11.59
C HIS A 241 4.97 20.11 11.30
N GLY A 242 3.81 20.28 11.97
CA GLY A 242 2.88 21.38 11.71
C GLY A 242 2.22 21.33 10.32
N LEU A 243 2.23 20.16 9.66
CA LEU A 243 1.67 19.94 8.34
C LEU A 243 0.28 19.31 8.44
N ALA A 244 -0.69 19.84 7.71
CA ALA A 244 -2.04 19.24 7.67
C ALA A 244 -2.01 17.84 7.06
N SER A 245 -1.13 17.62 6.08
CA SER A 245 -0.76 16.31 5.53
C SER A 245 0.60 16.46 4.87
N ALA A 246 1.50 15.50 5.06
CA ALA A 246 2.77 15.46 4.32
C ALA A 246 2.55 15.12 2.84
N TYR A 247 1.36 14.58 2.50
CA TYR A 247 1.01 14.12 1.16
C TYR A 247 -0.40 14.55 0.82
N ASP A 248 -0.53 15.74 0.23
CA ASP A 248 -1.82 16.26 -0.22
C ASP A 248 -2.42 15.36 -1.31
N GLY A 249 -3.69 15.03 -1.18
CA GLY A 249 -4.40 14.13 -2.12
C GLY A 249 -4.33 12.64 -1.81
N PHE A 250 -3.65 12.20 -0.74
CA PHE A 250 -3.73 10.82 -0.25
C PHE A 250 -4.85 10.67 0.76
N PHE A 251 -5.81 9.81 0.43
CA PHE A 251 -6.82 9.39 1.39
C PHE A 251 -6.15 8.50 2.44
N VAL A 252 -6.05 8.98 3.66
CA VAL A 252 -5.85 8.13 4.82
C VAL A 252 -7.06 7.20 4.87
N GLN A 253 -6.84 5.93 4.67
CA GLN A 253 -7.89 4.93 4.80
C GLN A 253 -8.28 4.90 6.28
N ASP A 254 -9.41 5.51 6.60
CA ASP A 254 -9.96 5.54 7.95
C ASP A 254 -10.45 4.14 8.36
N THR A 255 -9.49 3.25 8.62
CA THR A 255 -9.75 1.91 9.14
C THR A 255 -9.99 1.92 10.65
N MET A 256 -9.92 3.10 11.29
CA MET A 256 -9.93 3.21 12.75
C MET A 256 -11.19 3.79 13.36
N THR A 257 -12.11 4.36 12.60
CA THR A 257 -13.36 4.88 13.12
C THR A 257 -14.51 3.87 13.08
N LYS A 258 -14.32 2.68 13.66
CA LYS A 258 -15.44 1.99 14.32
C LYS A 258 -15.29 2.21 15.81
N ALA A 259 -15.82 3.32 16.30
CA ALA A 259 -16.23 3.41 17.68
C ALA A 259 -17.07 2.17 18.03
N PRO A 260 -16.90 1.56 19.21
CA PRO A 260 -17.72 0.44 19.60
C PRO A 260 -19.17 0.91 19.64
N ALA A 261 -20.01 0.30 18.80
CA ALA A 261 -21.45 0.51 18.89
C ALA A 261 -21.92 0.16 20.30
N PRO A 262 -22.80 0.95 20.91
CA PRO A 262 -23.38 0.61 22.19
C PRO A 262 -24.11 -0.72 22.06
N MET A 263 -23.84 -1.64 22.97
CA MET A 263 -24.60 -2.88 23.13
C MET A 263 -26.05 -2.54 23.46
N GLY A 264 -26.95 -2.98 22.62
CA GLY A 264 -28.37 -2.94 22.96
C GLY A 264 -29.27 -3.18 21.76
N THR A 265 -29.92 -4.32 21.81
CA THR A 265 -31.12 -4.76 21.11
C THR A 265 -31.00 -5.38 19.73
N SER A 266 -31.12 -6.69 19.76
CA SER A 266 -31.47 -7.57 18.65
C SER A 266 -32.79 -7.14 18.04
N VAL A 267 -32.73 -6.65 16.79
CA VAL A 267 -33.93 -6.57 15.94
C VAL A 267 -33.77 -7.62 14.85
N LYS A 268 -34.72 -8.56 14.84
CA LYS A 268 -34.85 -9.60 13.83
C LYS A 268 -35.18 -8.91 12.50
N ASP A 269 -34.42 -9.22 11.45
CA ASP A 269 -34.69 -8.79 10.08
C ASP A 269 -36.03 -9.38 9.58
N PRO A 270 -36.94 -8.56 9.08
CA PRO A 270 -38.10 -9.08 8.35
C PRO A 270 -37.71 -9.44 6.92
N VAL A 271 -38.03 -10.66 6.55
CA VAL A 271 -37.94 -11.17 5.19
C VAL A 271 -38.92 -10.37 4.31
N ILE A 272 -38.38 -9.50 3.43
CA ILE A 272 -39.18 -8.79 2.44
C ILE A 272 -39.39 -9.72 1.23
N LYS A 273 -40.63 -10.21 1.09
CA LYS A 273 -41.11 -10.86 -0.12
C LYS A 273 -41.26 -9.83 -1.24
N HIS A 274 -40.70 -10.14 -2.41
CA HIS A 274 -40.91 -9.36 -3.61
C HIS A 274 -42.38 -9.35 -3.99
N ALA A 275 -42.99 -8.19 -4.04
CA ALA A 275 -44.28 -7.95 -4.66
C ALA A 275 -44.11 -7.62 -6.16
N PRO A 276 -45.07 -8.02 -7.03
CA PRO A 276 -44.96 -7.81 -8.46
C PRO A 276 -45.13 -6.34 -8.82
N SER A 277 -44.45 -5.93 -9.89
CA SER A 277 -44.49 -4.57 -10.47
C SER A 277 -45.93 -4.12 -10.83
N ALA A 278 -46.34 -3.01 -10.24
CA ALA A 278 -47.54 -2.28 -10.66
C ALA A 278 -47.29 -1.47 -11.95
N PRO A 279 -48.32 -1.19 -12.74
CA PRO A 279 -48.18 -0.51 -14.02
C PRO A 279 -47.78 0.96 -13.83
N ALA A 280 -47.13 1.52 -14.85
CA ALA A 280 -46.65 2.89 -14.89
C ALA A 280 -47.85 3.87 -14.74
N GLU A 281 -47.87 4.59 -13.62
CA GLU A 281 -48.74 5.75 -13.47
C GLU A 281 -48.15 6.97 -14.17
N SER A 282 -49.02 7.73 -14.78
CA SER A 282 -48.86 8.91 -15.63
C SER A 282 -47.89 9.97 -15.04
N VAL A 283 -47.08 10.52 -15.93
CA VAL A 283 -46.26 11.73 -15.74
C VAL A 283 -47.13 12.87 -15.19
N PRO A 284 -46.76 13.49 -14.06
CA PRO A 284 -47.47 14.70 -13.61
C PRO A 284 -47.26 15.83 -14.62
N GLU A 285 -48.35 16.44 -15.04
CA GLU A 285 -48.36 17.67 -15.85
C GLU A 285 -47.61 18.79 -15.13
N ILE A 286 -46.83 19.55 -15.90
CA ILE A 286 -46.05 20.71 -15.44
C ILE A 286 -47.05 21.78 -14.95
N PRO A 287 -46.92 22.32 -13.72
CA PRO A 287 -47.75 23.43 -13.30
C PRO A 287 -47.49 24.67 -14.17
N ALA A 288 -48.57 25.33 -14.60
CA ALA A 288 -48.56 26.46 -15.54
C ALA A 288 -48.09 27.80 -14.92
N ASP A 289 -47.49 27.81 -13.74
CA ASP A 289 -47.22 29.02 -12.97
C ASP A 289 -45.76 29.49 -13.02
N GLY A 290 -45.00 29.16 -14.05
CA GLY A 290 -43.72 29.82 -14.34
C GLY A 290 -42.59 29.61 -13.33
N VAL A 291 -42.76 28.78 -12.30
CA VAL A 291 -41.68 28.44 -11.35
C VAL A 291 -40.97 27.17 -11.86
N HIS A 292 -39.84 27.38 -12.54
CA HIS A 292 -39.00 26.28 -12.97
C HIS A 292 -38.36 25.63 -11.75
N LYS A 293 -38.73 24.41 -11.43
CA LYS A 293 -38.15 23.65 -10.33
C LYS A 293 -36.69 23.30 -10.65
N LEU A 294 -35.79 23.67 -9.74
CA LEU A 294 -34.36 23.30 -9.80
C LEU A 294 -34.15 21.97 -9.12
N THR A 295 -33.56 21.01 -9.82
CA THR A 295 -33.32 19.69 -9.26
C THR A 295 -31.89 19.25 -9.49
N LYS A 296 -31.23 18.80 -8.44
CA LYS A 296 -29.91 18.19 -8.49
C LYS A 296 -30.03 16.67 -8.54
N VAL A 297 -29.45 16.08 -9.55
CA VAL A 297 -29.33 14.63 -9.69
C VAL A 297 -27.88 14.24 -9.39
N VAL A 298 -27.69 13.38 -8.41
CA VAL A 298 -26.36 12.85 -8.04
C VAL A 298 -26.33 11.36 -8.37
N ILE A 299 -25.37 10.94 -9.17
CA ILE A 299 -25.21 9.56 -9.61
C ILE A 299 -23.88 9.04 -9.12
N ILE A 300 -23.87 7.94 -8.40
CA ILE A 300 -22.65 7.25 -8.01
C ILE A 300 -22.58 5.92 -8.75
N THR A 301 -21.60 5.77 -9.66
CA THR A 301 -21.50 4.63 -10.56
C THR A 301 -20.05 4.18 -10.76
N ARG A 302 -19.84 3.16 -11.63
CA ARG A 302 -18.51 2.68 -12.03
C ARG A 302 -17.90 3.63 -13.05
N GLN A 303 -16.58 3.80 -12.98
CA GLN A 303 -15.84 4.64 -13.93
C GLN A 303 -15.92 4.12 -15.39
N SER A 304 -16.05 2.80 -15.59
CA SER A 304 -16.00 2.17 -16.90
C SER A 304 -17.13 2.56 -17.87
N LYS A 305 -18.21 3.15 -17.36
CA LYS A 305 -19.37 3.58 -18.16
C LYS A 305 -19.51 5.11 -18.24
N LEU A 306 -18.51 5.84 -17.78
CA LEU A 306 -18.57 7.30 -17.67
C LEU A 306 -18.68 7.99 -19.04
N GLU A 307 -17.84 7.59 -20.01
CA GLU A 307 -17.84 8.22 -21.35
C GLU A 307 -19.15 7.99 -22.08
N GLU A 308 -19.66 6.76 -22.07
CA GLU A 308 -20.95 6.40 -22.67
C GLU A 308 -22.11 7.19 -22.02
N PHE A 309 -22.05 7.36 -20.69
CA PHE A 309 -23.02 8.14 -19.95
C PHE A 309 -22.95 9.63 -20.28
N MET A 310 -21.77 10.24 -20.36
CA MET A 310 -21.62 11.65 -20.73
C MET A 310 -22.16 11.93 -22.13
N HIS A 311 -21.90 11.05 -23.08
CA HIS A 311 -22.46 11.17 -24.43
C HIS A 311 -23.97 11.13 -24.42
N ALA A 312 -24.58 10.18 -23.73
CA ALA A 312 -26.04 10.07 -23.62
C ALA A 312 -26.70 11.26 -22.88
N MET A 313 -26.01 11.84 -21.89
CA MET A 313 -26.49 13.05 -21.21
C MET A 313 -26.47 14.26 -22.14
N ASN A 314 -25.44 14.40 -22.96
CA ASN A 314 -25.35 15.47 -23.95
C ASN A 314 -26.48 15.36 -25.00
N GLU A 315 -26.81 14.15 -25.48
CA GLU A 315 -27.91 13.90 -26.43
C GLU A 315 -29.26 14.33 -25.89
N ILE A 316 -29.49 14.28 -24.58
CA ILE A 316 -30.76 14.74 -23.97
C ILE A 316 -30.76 16.22 -23.58
N GLY A 317 -29.65 16.95 -23.88
CA GLY A 317 -29.51 18.38 -23.63
C GLY A 317 -28.94 18.75 -22.26
N VAL A 318 -28.28 17.81 -21.56
CA VAL A 318 -27.54 18.09 -20.30
C VAL A 318 -26.11 18.44 -20.65
N THR A 319 -25.74 19.72 -20.49
CA THR A 319 -24.38 20.22 -20.80
C THR A 319 -23.51 20.42 -19.55
N GLY A 320 -24.11 20.77 -18.40
CA GLY A 320 -23.42 21.01 -17.14
C GLY A 320 -23.31 19.75 -16.28
N ILE A 321 -22.13 19.12 -16.26
CA ILE A 321 -21.85 17.90 -15.48
C ILE A 321 -20.59 18.10 -14.64
N THR A 322 -20.68 17.86 -13.33
CA THR A 322 -19.52 17.83 -12.43
C THR A 322 -19.18 16.41 -12.06
N ILE A 323 -17.91 16.02 -12.19
CA ILE A 323 -17.45 14.66 -11.94
C ILE A 323 -16.40 14.67 -10.83
N THR A 324 -16.60 13.81 -9.83
CA THR A 324 -15.66 13.60 -8.72
C THR A 324 -15.32 12.11 -8.61
N ASN A 325 -14.05 11.79 -8.53
CA ASN A 325 -13.63 10.42 -8.22
C ASN A 325 -13.88 10.15 -6.73
N VAL A 326 -14.56 9.05 -6.43
CA VAL A 326 -14.91 8.67 -5.05
C VAL A 326 -14.60 7.20 -4.82
N MET A 327 -14.38 6.86 -3.56
CA MET A 327 -14.28 5.46 -3.14
C MET A 327 -15.58 5.04 -2.46
N GLY A 328 -16.14 3.93 -2.90
CA GLY A 328 -17.39 3.42 -2.34
C GLY A 328 -17.24 2.02 -1.78
N CYS A 329 -17.84 1.75 -0.62
CA CYS A 329 -18.03 0.41 -0.08
C CYS A 329 -19.50 -0.01 -0.16
N GLY A 330 -19.74 -1.31 -0.27
CA GLY A 330 -21.08 -1.88 -0.33
C GLY A 330 -21.07 -3.40 -0.33
N VAL A 331 -22.18 -4.02 -0.70
CA VAL A 331 -22.33 -5.50 -0.76
C VAL A 331 -21.33 -6.14 -1.74
N GLN A 332 -20.82 -5.38 -2.70
CA GLN A 332 -19.81 -5.84 -3.64
C GLN A 332 -18.45 -5.95 -2.96
N LYS A 333 -18.09 -7.17 -2.53
CA LYS A 333 -16.74 -7.46 -2.03
C LYS A 333 -15.72 -7.39 -3.18
N GLY A 334 -14.59 -6.72 -2.95
CA GLY A 334 -13.44 -6.73 -3.85
C GLY A 334 -12.80 -8.11 -3.93
N ALA A 335 -12.04 -8.39 -4.98
CA ALA A 335 -11.10 -9.50 -4.93
C ALA A 335 -10.11 -9.25 -3.78
N PRO A 336 -9.74 -10.26 -2.99
CA PRO A 336 -8.78 -10.07 -1.92
C PRO A 336 -7.48 -9.52 -2.50
N THR A 337 -6.99 -8.44 -1.92
CA THR A 337 -5.67 -7.89 -2.18
C THR A 337 -4.78 -8.17 -0.98
N TYR A 338 -3.51 -8.39 -1.22
CA TYR A 338 -2.55 -8.69 -0.17
C TYR A 338 -1.52 -7.58 -0.08
N TYR A 339 -1.16 -7.24 1.14
CA TYR A 339 -0.05 -6.34 1.44
C TYR A 339 0.89 -7.07 2.40
N ARG A 340 2.11 -7.37 1.95
CA ARG A 340 3.11 -8.15 2.70
C ARG A 340 2.56 -9.47 3.24
N GLY A 341 1.78 -10.17 2.41
CA GLY A 341 1.18 -11.44 2.78
C GLY A 341 -0.03 -11.36 3.73
N VAL A 342 -0.45 -10.17 4.13
CA VAL A 342 -1.66 -9.94 4.92
C VAL A 342 -2.77 -9.49 3.99
N GLU A 343 -3.93 -10.13 4.09
CA GLU A 343 -5.11 -9.74 3.32
C GLU A 343 -5.56 -8.33 3.73
N VAL A 344 -5.66 -7.46 2.74
CA VAL A 344 -6.21 -6.12 2.92
C VAL A 344 -7.72 -6.22 2.77
N ASP A 345 -8.43 -5.92 3.85
CA ASP A 345 -9.90 -5.91 3.86
C ASP A 345 -10.41 -4.63 3.16
N MET A 346 -10.08 -4.50 1.85
CA MET A 346 -10.49 -3.35 1.05
C MET A 346 -11.91 -3.56 0.53
N ASN A 347 -12.88 -3.12 1.29
CA ASN A 347 -14.27 -3.00 0.84
C ASN A 347 -14.52 -1.76 -0.05
N LEU A 348 -13.50 -0.92 -0.26
CA LEU A 348 -13.59 0.29 -1.08
C LEU A 348 -13.27 -0.01 -2.54
N ARG A 349 -14.14 0.47 -3.45
CA ARG A 349 -13.92 0.38 -4.89
C ARG A 349 -13.94 1.77 -5.52
N PRO A 350 -13.08 2.04 -6.51
CA PRO A 350 -13.16 3.28 -7.26
C PRO A 350 -14.52 3.41 -7.92
N LYS A 351 -15.14 4.57 -7.75
CA LYS A 351 -16.39 4.98 -8.38
C LYS A 351 -16.29 6.44 -8.81
N VAL A 352 -17.23 6.87 -9.62
CA VAL A 352 -17.42 8.28 -9.96
C VAL A 352 -18.73 8.77 -9.36
N LYS A 353 -18.67 9.95 -8.78
CA LYS A 353 -19.84 10.73 -8.37
C LYS A 353 -20.07 11.79 -9.46
N ILE A 354 -21.23 11.76 -10.06
CA ILE A 354 -21.64 12.68 -11.13
C ILE A 354 -22.75 13.55 -10.56
N GLU A 355 -22.61 14.86 -10.68
CA GLU A 355 -23.57 15.83 -10.20
C GLU A 355 -24.06 16.66 -11.38
N ILE A 356 -25.37 16.71 -11.53
CA ILE A 356 -26.10 17.38 -12.63
C ILE A 356 -27.19 18.24 -12.00
N VAL A 357 -27.34 19.48 -12.44
CA VAL A 357 -28.47 20.33 -12.06
C VAL A 357 -29.32 20.58 -13.30
N VAL A 358 -30.58 20.28 -13.20
CA VAL A 358 -31.54 20.43 -14.32
C VAL A 358 -32.75 21.26 -13.91
N SER A 359 -33.31 21.96 -14.91
CA SER A 359 -34.56 22.69 -14.79
C SER A 359 -35.50 22.47 -16.02
N LEU A 360 -34.92 22.53 -17.24
CA LEU A 360 -35.68 22.30 -18.50
C LEU A 360 -35.74 20.82 -18.85
N VAL A 361 -34.66 20.10 -18.66
CA VAL A 361 -34.64 18.66 -18.92
C VAL A 361 -35.41 17.95 -17.81
N PRO A 362 -36.45 17.17 -18.14
CA PRO A 362 -37.19 16.44 -17.12
C PRO A 362 -36.30 15.50 -16.33
N VAL A 363 -36.36 15.57 -15.00
CA VAL A 363 -35.56 14.73 -14.09
C VAL A 363 -35.74 13.25 -14.42
N GLN A 364 -36.96 12.82 -14.74
CA GLN A 364 -37.24 11.44 -15.10
C GLN A 364 -36.47 11.00 -16.35
N LYS A 365 -36.32 11.88 -17.35
CA LYS A 365 -35.52 11.59 -18.56
C LYS A 365 -34.05 11.36 -18.23
N VAL A 366 -33.50 12.16 -17.31
CA VAL A 366 -32.12 11.96 -16.81
C VAL A 366 -31.98 10.62 -16.11
N ILE A 367 -32.95 10.25 -15.24
CA ILE A 367 -32.95 8.99 -14.51
C ILE A 367 -33.04 7.79 -15.47
N ASP A 368 -33.93 7.87 -16.45
CA ASP A 368 -34.19 6.76 -17.40
C ASP A 368 -32.99 6.57 -18.33
N THR A 369 -32.36 7.64 -18.79
CA THR A 369 -31.10 7.59 -19.54
C THR A 369 -29.96 7.00 -18.68
N ALA A 370 -29.84 7.42 -17.42
CA ALA A 370 -28.88 6.86 -16.49
C ALA A 370 -29.09 5.35 -16.30
N LYS A 371 -30.33 4.90 -16.12
CA LYS A 371 -30.63 3.48 -16.01
C LYS A 371 -30.28 2.72 -17.30
N ALA A 372 -30.63 3.26 -18.46
CA ALA A 372 -30.35 2.59 -19.74
C ALA A 372 -28.86 2.37 -19.98
N VAL A 373 -28.04 3.38 -19.70
CA VAL A 373 -26.61 3.34 -19.97
C VAL A 373 -25.81 2.62 -18.89
N LEU A 374 -26.14 2.88 -17.61
CA LEU A 374 -25.33 2.41 -16.48
C LEU A 374 -25.70 1.01 -16.01
N HIS A 375 -26.86 0.49 -16.43
CA HIS A 375 -27.33 -0.84 -16.04
C HIS A 375 -26.50 -1.95 -16.69
N THR A 376 -25.93 -2.81 -15.86
CA THR A 376 -25.22 -4.03 -16.29
C THR A 376 -25.86 -5.31 -15.73
N GLY A 377 -26.88 -5.18 -14.88
CA GLY A 377 -27.51 -6.29 -14.16
C GLY A 377 -26.67 -6.86 -13.04
N GLN A 378 -25.52 -6.26 -12.71
CA GLN A 378 -24.62 -6.73 -11.68
C GLN A 378 -24.60 -5.79 -10.47
N ILE A 379 -24.39 -6.36 -9.28
CA ILE A 379 -24.20 -5.58 -8.07
C ILE A 379 -23.05 -4.57 -8.29
N GLY A 380 -23.31 -3.29 -8.04
CA GLY A 380 -22.33 -2.20 -8.17
C GLY A 380 -22.61 -1.22 -9.30
N ASP A 381 -23.71 -1.35 -10.06
CA ASP A 381 -24.11 -0.42 -11.11
C ASP A 381 -24.29 1.01 -10.59
N GLY A 382 -24.63 1.16 -9.32
CA GLY A 382 -24.67 2.46 -8.68
C GLY A 382 -26.06 2.83 -8.15
N LYS A 383 -26.20 4.12 -7.80
CA LYS A 383 -27.44 4.72 -7.30
C LYS A 383 -27.60 6.13 -7.84
N VAL A 384 -28.83 6.53 -8.06
CA VAL A 384 -29.23 7.89 -8.40
C VAL A 384 -29.93 8.50 -7.20
N PHE A 385 -29.52 9.69 -6.81
CA PHE A 385 -30.11 10.49 -5.74
C PHE A 385 -30.64 11.78 -6.34
N VAL A 386 -31.84 12.18 -5.94
CA VAL A 386 -32.49 13.38 -6.43
C VAL A 386 -32.72 14.33 -5.26
N TYR A 387 -32.33 15.59 -5.43
CA TYR A 387 -32.43 16.63 -4.42
C TYR A 387 -33.13 17.85 -5.01
N ASP A 388 -34.04 18.47 -4.27
CA ASP A 388 -34.47 19.80 -4.57
C ASP A 388 -33.38 20.81 -4.22
N ILE A 389 -33.16 21.80 -5.09
CA ILE A 389 -32.23 22.90 -4.89
C ILE A 389 -32.99 24.17 -4.61
N GLU A 390 -32.61 24.87 -3.56
CA GLU A 390 -33.21 26.13 -3.17
C GLU A 390 -32.89 27.24 -4.18
N ASN A 391 -31.63 27.36 -4.59
CA ASN A 391 -31.15 28.37 -5.54
C ASN A 391 -29.87 27.93 -6.26
N VAL A 392 -29.60 28.50 -7.41
CA VAL A 392 -28.34 28.44 -8.17
C VAL A 392 -27.93 29.84 -8.56
N VAL A 393 -26.67 30.19 -8.37
CA VAL A 393 -26.12 31.50 -8.73
C VAL A 393 -24.96 31.32 -9.70
N LYS A 394 -25.00 31.99 -10.85
CA LYS A 394 -23.93 32.01 -11.85
C LYS A 394 -22.89 33.03 -11.43
N ILE A 395 -21.72 32.59 -11.01
CA ILE A 395 -20.67 33.45 -10.43
C ILE A 395 -20.22 34.55 -11.41
N ARG A 396 -20.17 34.27 -12.70
CA ARG A 396 -19.71 35.21 -13.75
C ARG A 396 -20.65 36.41 -13.93
N THR A 397 -21.96 36.17 -13.88
CA THR A 397 -22.96 37.19 -14.23
C THR A 397 -23.83 37.63 -13.06
N GLY A 398 -23.85 36.89 -11.96
CA GLY A 398 -24.74 37.10 -10.82
C GLY A 398 -26.17 36.67 -11.06
N GLU A 399 -26.47 36.02 -12.18
CA GLU A 399 -27.81 35.48 -12.47
C GLU A 399 -28.19 34.38 -11.48
N GLU A 400 -29.47 34.32 -11.10
CA GLU A 400 -29.96 33.37 -10.12
C GLU A 400 -31.07 32.49 -10.68
N GLY A 401 -31.32 31.35 -10.01
CA GLY A 401 -32.37 30.44 -10.29
C GLY A 401 -32.28 29.82 -11.70
N PHE A 402 -33.38 29.80 -12.42
CA PHE A 402 -33.47 29.23 -13.75
C PHE A 402 -32.51 29.87 -14.77
N LEU A 403 -32.30 31.17 -14.71
CA LEU A 403 -31.43 31.91 -15.63
C LEU A 403 -29.98 31.53 -15.44
N ALA A 404 -29.56 31.20 -14.22
CA ALA A 404 -28.19 30.79 -13.92
C ALA A 404 -27.79 29.47 -14.61
N LEU A 405 -28.75 28.65 -15.02
CA LEU A 405 -28.54 27.37 -15.73
C LEU A 405 -28.62 27.49 -17.25
N GLN A 406 -28.93 28.68 -17.78
CA GLN A 406 -29.00 28.90 -19.21
C GLN A 406 -27.62 29.38 -19.72
N ASP A 407 -27.00 28.61 -20.63
CA ASP A 407 -25.86 29.07 -21.38
C ASP A 407 -26.34 29.84 -22.61
N THR A 408 -26.60 31.13 -22.43
CA THR A 408 -27.07 32.01 -23.53
C THR A 408 -25.93 32.57 -24.38
N ASP A 409 -24.68 32.23 -24.07
CA ASP A 409 -23.49 32.72 -24.76
C ASP A 409 -22.68 31.54 -25.35
N ALA A 410 -23.20 30.87 -26.37
CA ALA A 410 -22.46 29.96 -27.25
C ALA A 410 -22.47 30.51 -28.68
#